data_222d613dec50a6f43f5a6c125103c094
#
_entry.id   222d613dec50a6f43f5a6c125103c094
#
_cell.length_a   1.000
_cell.length_b   1.000
_cell.length_c   1.000
_cell.angle_alpha   90.00
_cell.angle_beta   90.00
_cell.angle_gamma   90.00
#
_symmetry.space_group_name_H-M   'P 1'
#
loop_
_entity.id
_entity.type
_entity.pdbx_description
1 polymer ?
#
loop_
_entity_poly.entity_id
_entity_poly.type
_entity_poly.pdbx_seq_one_letter_code
_entity_poly.pdbx_strand_id
1 'polypeptide(L)'
;MSSDPLPLSGRTVLVTRSRQQAASLSERLERLGARVLSIPTIELVEPDDWAPLDKAIAELNTFDWIVFTSVNGVEWFFSRLRARGFTSSLPDRTRIAAIGSATAAALEDRGVSADIVPMVFRAESLAEAMPLSQLAGRRVLIARAQKAREVLPETLEGAGAQVVVAPCYRTIVPNVDAAELEARLERGEIDLVTFTSSSTVVNFASLFPEGRAAGLLAKARVACIGPITAATVRELGIEPAVSDHYTIGGLVETVVRVLSHP
;
A
#
# COMPACT_ATOMS: atom_id res chain seq x y z
N MET A 1 11.06 39.78 -17.15
CA MET A 1 9.85 38.96 -17.15
C MET A 1 9.76 38.35 -15.77
N SER A 2 8.92 38.90 -14.90
CA SER A 2 8.65 38.30 -13.58
C SER A 2 7.80 37.04 -13.83
N SER A 3 8.39 35.86 -13.68
CA SER A 3 7.59 34.65 -13.64
C SER A 3 6.79 34.70 -12.35
N ASP A 4 5.47 34.61 -12.43
CA ASP A 4 4.64 34.46 -11.24
C ASP A 4 5.15 33.29 -10.39
N PRO A 5 5.18 33.45 -9.07
CA PRO A 5 5.64 32.37 -8.19
C PRO A 5 4.75 31.14 -8.37
N LEU A 6 5.37 29.96 -8.36
CA LEU A 6 4.64 28.70 -8.43
C LEU A 6 3.60 28.60 -7.29
N PRO A 7 2.46 27.93 -7.50
CA PRO A 7 1.32 27.93 -6.56
C PRO A 7 1.66 27.50 -5.12
N LEU A 8 2.68 26.67 -4.94
CA LEU A 8 3.12 26.17 -3.64
C LEU A 8 4.49 26.71 -3.20
N SER A 9 4.99 27.79 -3.84
CA SER A 9 6.26 28.41 -3.48
C SER A 9 6.29 28.81 -2.00
N GLY A 10 7.34 28.38 -1.28
CA GLY A 10 7.50 28.66 0.14
C GLY A 10 6.64 27.79 1.07
N ARG A 11 5.88 26.83 0.54
CA ARG A 11 5.07 25.90 1.33
C ARG A 11 5.79 24.59 1.56
N THR A 12 5.67 24.05 2.77
CA THR A 12 6.18 22.73 3.14
C THR A 12 5.03 21.74 3.29
N VAL A 13 5.07 20.65 2.52
CA VAL A 13 4.06 19.60 2.55
C VAL A 13 4.68 18.30 3.07
N LEU A 14 4.05 17.72 4.11
CA LEU A 14 4.42 16.42 4.64
C LEU A 14 3.66 15.31 3.89
N VAL A 15 4.41 14.38 3.29
CA VAL A 15 3.89 13.19 2.62
C VAL A 15 4.13 11.97 3.50
N THR A 16 3.04 11.29 3.90
CA THR A 16 3.08 10.15 4.84
C THR A 16 3.05 8.77 4.18
N ARG A 17 3.16 8.70 2.84
CA ARG A 17 3.16 7.45 2.08
C ARG A 17 4.48 6.68 2.25
N SER A 18 4.42 5.35 1.97
CA SER A 18 5.64 4.54 1.85
C SER A 18 6.60 5.15 0.82
N ARG A 19 7.90 4.94 1.00
CA ARG A 19 8.94 5.52 0.12
C ARG A 19 8.71 5.23 -1.36
N GLN A 20 8.34 4.00 -1.70
CA GLN A 20 8.06 3.58 -3.07
C GLN A 20 6.85 4.31 -3.69
N GLN A 21 5.85 4.63 -2.88
CA GLN A 21 4.62 5.27 -3.34
C GLN A 21 4.64 6.80 -3.21
N ALA A 22 5.58 7.36 -2.47
CA ALA A 22 5.68 8.80 -2.23
C ALA A 22 6.16 9.56 -3.48
N ALA A 23 7.02 8.97 -4.30
CA ALA A 23 7.69 9.63 -5.42
C ALA A 23 6.71 10.38 -6.34
N SER A 24 5.66 9.72 -6.82
CA SER A 24 4.68 10.34 -7.73
C SER A 24 3.95 11.54 -7.13
N LEU A 25 3.64 11.54 -5.83
CA LEU A 25 3.02 12.68 -5.15
C LEU A 25 4.04 13.78 -4.90
N SER A 26 5.22 13.42 -4.39
CA SER A 26 6.30 14.36 -4.08
C SER A 26 6.75 15.14 -5.32
N GLU A 27 7.06 14.46 -6.43
CA GLU A 27 7.45 15.09 -7.68
C GLU A 27 6.40 16.06 -8.23
N ARG A 28 5.12 15.76 -8.07
CA ARG A 28 4.04 16.66 -8.50
C ARG A 28 3.97 17.91 -7.64
N LEU A 29 4.11 17.77 -6.33
CA LEU A 29 4.10 18.90 -5.38
C LEU A 29 5.35 19.78 -5.55
N GLU A 30 6.52 19.17 -5.74
CA GLU A 30 7.79 19.88 -5.97
C GLU A 30 7.76 20.67 -7.28
N ARG A 31 7.18 20.12 -8.35
CA ARG A 31 6.97 20.86 -9.62
C ARG A 31 6.07 22.08 -9.46
N LEU A 32 5.21 22.09 -8.44
CA LEU A 32 4.38 23.25 -8.10
C LEU A 32 5.05 24.20 -7.09
N GLY A 33 6.31 23.94 -6.72
CA GLY A 33 7.11 24.81 -5.86
C GLY A 33 7.08 24.46 -4.38
N ALA A 34 6.44 23.35 -3.97
CA ALA A 34 6.45 22.93 -2.58
C ALA A 34 7.82 22.36 -2.17
N ARG A 35 8.19 22.59 -0.92
CA ARG A 35 9.17 21.77 -0.21
C ARG A 35 8.48 20.53 0.31
N VAL A 36 8.88 19.34 -0.13
CA VAL A 36 8.28 18.10 0.32
C VAL A 36 9.15 17.45 1.40
N LEU A 37 8.51 17.12 2.53
CA LEU A 37 9.06 16.24 3.54
C LEU A 37 8.37 14.88 3.41
N SER A 38 9.15 13.84 3.14
CA SER A 38 8.62 12.48 3.08
C SER A 38 8.93 11.75 4.36
N ILE A 39 7.89 11.47 5.15
CA ILE A 39 7.99 10.64 6.34
C ILE A 39 7.09 9.43 6.15
N PRO A 40 7.66 8.31 5.68
CA PRO A 40 6.88 7.11 5.49
C PRO A 40 6.34 6.62 6.84
N THR A 41 5.04 6.42 6.92
CA THR A 41 4.42 5.82 8.11
C THR A 41 4.29 4.31 8.00
N ILE A 42 4.57 3.78 6.79
CA ILE A 42 4.69 2.34 6.52
C ILE A 42 5.88 2.10 5.60
N GLU A 43 6.57 1.00 5.82
CA GLU A 43 7.61 0.50 4.94
C GLU A 43 7.37 -0.98 4.67
N LEU A 44 7.56 -1.37 3.40
CA LEU A 44 7.55 -2.77 2.99
C LEU A 44 8.98 -3.29 3.04
N VAL A 45 9.18 -4.32 3.83
CA VAL A 45 10.49 -4.94 4.00
C VAL A 45 10.40 -6.44 3.77
N GLU A 46 11.54 -7.08 3.69
CA GLU A 46 11.65 -8.54 3.60
C GLU A 46 10.83 -9.23 4.72
N PRO A 47 10.26 -10.40 4.48
CA PRO A 47 9.66 -11.20 5.54
C PRO A 47 10.72 -11.60 6.57
N ASP A 48 10.31 -11.97 7.77
CA ASP A 48 11.23 -12.42 8.82
C ASP A 48 11.99 -13.69 8.41
N ASP A 49 11.38 -14.51 7.56
CA ASP A 49 11.97 -15.73 7.01
C ASP A 49 11.56 -15.93 5.55
N TRP A 50 12.55 -16.10 4.68
CA TRP A 50 12.36 -16.42 3.28
C TRP A 50 12.10 -17.90 3.00
N ALA A 51 12.36 -18.80 3.99
CA ALA A 51 12.31 -20.24 3.76
C ALA A 51 10.97 -20.74 3.21
N PRO A 52 9.79 -20.26 3.66
CA PRO A 52 8.52 -20.67 3.10
C PRO A 52 8.38 -20.32 1.61
N LEU A 53 8.78 -19.10 1.22
CA LEU A 53 8.74 -18.67 -0.18
C LEU A 53 9.79 -19.38 -1.02
N ASP A 54 11.02 -19.55 -0.52
CA ASP A 54 12.09 -20.25 -1.22
C ASP A 54 11.73 -21.72 -1.50
N LYS A 55 11.11 -22.40 -0.53
CA LYS A 55 10.59 -23.74 -0.70
C LYS A 55 9.49 -23.78 -1.76
N ALA A 56 8.52 -22.85 -1.68
CA ALA A 56 7.45 -22.77 -2.67
C ALA A 56 8.00 -22.51 -4.09
N ILE A 57 9.01 -21.65 -4.23
CA ILE A 57 9.67 -21.38 -5.51
C ILE A 57 10.36 -22.64 -6.06
N ALA A 58 11.05 -23.39 -5.22
CA ALA A 58 11.68 -24.65 -5.64
C ALA A 58 10.66 -25.71 -6.09
N GLU A 59 9.45 -25.65 -5.54
CA GLU A 59 8.36 -26.58 -5.83
C GLU A 59 7.29 -26.01 -6.78
N LEU A 60 7.53 -24.91 -7.50
CA LEU A 60 6.53 -24.21 -8.31
C LEU A 60 5.75 -25.13 -9.27
N ASN A 61 6.42 -26.10 -9.86
CA ASN A 61 5.81 -27.07 -10.77
C ASN A 61 4.80 -28.02 -10.09
N THR A 62 4.67 -27.99 -8.79
CA THR A 62 3.74 -28.84 -8.04
C THR A 62 2.42 -28.17 -7.67
N PHE A 63 2.33 -26.86 -7.86
CA PHE A 63 1.11 -26.10 -7.55
C PHE A 63 0.14 -26.11 -8.72
N ASP A 64 -1.14 -26.35 -8.41
CA ASP A 64 -2.25 -26.23 -9.35
C ASP A 64 -2.69 -24.74 -9.46
N TRP A 65 -2.53 -23.99 -8.37
CA TRP A 65 -2.88 -22.57 -8.30
C TRP A 65 -1.81 -21.74 -7.59
N ILE A 66 -1.61 -20.52 -8.09
CA ILE A 66 -0.90 -19.46 -7.36
C ILE A 66 -1.84 -18.27 -7.21
N VAL A 67 -2.01 -17.80 -5.98
CA VAL A 67 -2.91 -16.71 -5.62
C VAL A 67 -2.10 -15.51 -5.17
N PHE A 68 -2.29 -14.38 -5.83
CA PHE A 68 -1.68 -13.11 -5.46
C PHE A 68 -2.70 -12.17 -4.83
N THR A 69 -2.45 -11.77 -3.59
CA THR A 69 -3.37 -10.94 -2.81
C THR A 69 -3.01 -9.45 -2.81
N SER A 70 -2.00 -9.03 -3.55
CA SER A 70 -1.61 -7.63 -3.70
C SER A 70 -0.58 -7.43 -4.82
N VAL A 71 -0.49 -6.21 -5.35
CA VAL A 71 0.59 -5.76 -6.25
C VAL A 71 1.96 -6.01 -5.61
N ASN A 72 2.11 -5.64 -4.33
CA ASN A 72 3.37 -5.85 -3.61
C ASN A 72 3.74 -7.35 -3.53
N GLY A 73 2.74 -8.22 -3.34
CA GLY A 73 2.95 -9.68 -3.36
C GLY A 73 3.52 -10.16 -4.69
N VAL A 74 3.02 -9.63 -5.81
CA VAL A 74 3.56 -9.90 -7.15
C VAL A 74 5.01 -9.41 -7.25
N GLU A 75 5.28 -8.17 -6.87
CA GLU A 75 6.61 -7.58 -6.99
C GLU A 75 7.67 -8.34 -6.18
N TRP A 76 7.38 -8.60 -4.91
CA TRP A 76 8.30 -9.31 -4.02
C TRP A 76 8.50 -10.78 -4.43
N PHE A 77 7.43 -11.46 -4.85
CA PHE A 77 7.50 -12.84 -5.34
C PHE A 77 8.43 -12.96 -6.56
N PHE A 78 8.21 -12.15 -7.59
CA PHE A 78 9.03 -12.19 -8.80
C PHE A 78 10.45 -11.67 -8.57
N SER A 79 10.64 -10.73 -7.65
CA SER A 79 11.99 -10.32 -7.23
C SER A 79 12.75 -11.48 -6.57
N ARG A 80 12.09 -12.21 -5.66
CA ARG A 80 12.69 -13.37 -5.00
C ARG A 80 12.95 -14.51 -5.98
N LEU A 81 12.02 -14.77 -6.89
CA LEU A 81 12.17 -15.77 -7.95
C LEU A 81 13.46 -15.54 -8.76
N ARG A 82 13.67 -14.28 -9.21
CA ARG A 82 14.91 -13.89 -9.92
C ARG A 82 16.16 -14.01 -9.04
N ALA A 83 16.08 -13.55 -7.79
CA ALA A 83 17.19 -13.64 -6.83
C ALA A 83 17.64 -15.10 -6.57
N ARG A 84 16.71 -16.05 -6.71
CA ARG A 84 16.98 -17.49 -6.62
C ARG A 84 17.47 -18.11 -7.93
N GLY A 85 17.64 -17.33 -8.99
CA GLY A 85 18.15 -17.78 -10.29
C GLY A 85 17.11 -18.47 -11.18
N PHE A 86 15.82 -18.36 -10.84
CA PHE A 86 14.74 -18.88 -11.70
C PHE A 86 14.36 -17.84 -12.77
N THR A 87 13.83 -18.34 -13.89
CA THR A 87 13.23 -17.48 -14.92
C THR A 87 11.97 -16.81 -14.36
N SER A 88 11.60 -15.65 -14.90
CA SER A 88 10.39 -14.93 -14.47
C SER A 88 9.08 -15.57 -14.97
N SER A 89 9.13 -16.74 -15.61
CA SER A 89 7.96 -17.48 -16.07
C SER A 89 7.41 -18.39 -14.99
N LEU A 90 6.11 -18.44 -14.85
CA LEU A 90 5.41 -19.43 -14.05
C LEU A 90 5.12 -20.68 -14.89
N PRO A 91 4.89 -21.87 -14.27
CA PRO A 91 4.60 -23.09 -15.05
C PRO A 91 3.27 -22.96 -15.81
N ASP A 92 3.23 -23.29 -17.09
CA ASP A 92 2.06 -23.15 -17.99
C ASP A 92 0.79 -23.84 -17.47
N ARG A 93 0.94 -24.92 -16.70
CA ARG A 93 -0.19 -25.68 -16.13
C ARG A 93 -0.77 -25.06 -14.87
N THR A 94 -0.09 -24.11 -14.26
CA THR A 94 -0.50 -23.48 -13.00
C THR A 94 -1.46 -22.35 -13.28
N ARG A 95 -2.64 -22.40 -12.69
CA ARG A 95 -3.62 -21.33 -12.78
C ARG A 95 -3.31 -20.20 -11.84
N ILE A 96 -3.63 -18.99 -12.23
CA ILE A 96 -3.29 -17.77 -11.49
C ILE A 96 -4.57 -17.05 -11.05
N ALA A 97 -4.64 -16.70 -9.78
CA ALA A 97 -5.71 -15.87 -9.26
C ALA A 97 -5.14 -14.57 -8.66
N ALA A 98 -5.76 -13.44 -9.00
CA ALA A 98 -5.41 -12.12 -8.50
C ALA A 98 -6.57 -11.51 -7.73
N ILE A 99 -6.30 -10.88 -6.58
CA ILE A 99 -7.35 -10.30 -5.73
C ILE A 99 -8.11 -9.15 -6.39
N GLY A 100 -7.54 -8.52 -7.40
CA GLY A 100 -8.16 -7.40 -8.10
C GLY A 100 -7.39 -6.94 -9.32
N SER A 101 -7.97 -5.99 -10.06
CA SER A 101 -7.46 -5.50 -11.35
C SER A 101 -6.04 -4.95 -11.30
N ALA A 102 -5.67 -4.21 -10.24
CA ALA A 102 -4.31 -3.70 -10.09
C ALA A 102 -3.26 -4.82 -9.92
N THR A 103 -3.63 -5.91 -9.21
CA THR A 103 -2.77 -7.08 -9.05
C THR A 103 -2.66 -7.86 -10.36
N ALA A 104 -3.77 -7.98 -11.12
CA ALA A 104 -3.77 -8.59 -12.44
C ALA A 104 -2.89 -7.80 -13.42
N ALA A 105 -3.00 -6.47 -13.45
CA ALA A 105 -2.14 -5.63 -14.29
C ALA A 105 -0.65 -5.80 -13.94
N ALA A 106 -0.30 -5.87 -12.65
CA ALA A 106 1.08 -6.12 -12.23
C ALA A 106 1.60 -7.50 -12.64
N LEU A 107 0.74 -8.50 -12.80
CA LEU A 107 1.08 -9.81 -13.37
C LEU A 107 1.26 -9.70 -14.89
N GLU A 108 0.36 -8.99 -15.58
CA GLU A 108 0.43 -8.77 -17.04
C GLU A 108 1.73 -8.06 -17.45
N ASP A 109 2.18 -7.07 -16.69
CA ASP A 109 3.48 -6.40 -16.87
C ASP A 109 4.67 -7.38 -16.82
N ARG A 110 4.47 -8.60 -16.32
CA ARG A 110 5.44 -9.69 -16.24
C ARG A 110 5.16 -10.84 -17.20
N GLY A 111 4.20 -10.65 -18.10
CA GLY A 111 3.79 -11.65 -19.08
C GLY A 111 2.95 -12.80 -18.49
N VAL A 112 2.33 -12.58 -17.33
CA VAL A 112 1.49 -13.58 -16.66
C VAL A 112 0.04 -13.07 -16.63
N SER A 113 -0.88 -13.84 -17.23
CA SER A 113 -2.32 -13.52 -17.19
C SER A 113 -2.98 -14.20 -15.99
N ALA A 114 -3.87 -13.49 -15.30
CA ALA A 114 -4.67 -14.07 -14.23
C ALA A 114 -5.91 -14.75 -14.82
N ASP A 115 -6.15 -16.01 -14.41
CA ASP A 115 -7.36 -16.77 -14.77
C ASP A 115 -8.60 -16.29 -14.00
N ILE A 116 -8.38 -15.78 -12.77
CA ILE A 116 -9.46 -15.30 -11.89
C ILE A 116 -9.10 -13.93 -11.33
N VAL A 117 -10.04 -12.98 -11.52
CA VAL A 117 -10.02 -11.65 -10.90
C VAL A 117 -11.46 -11.35 -10.47
N PRO A 118 -11.77 -11.27 -9.17
CA PRO A 118 -13.12 -10.99 -8.70
C PRO A 118 -13.52 -9.54 -8.98
N MET A 119 -14.83 -9.27 -9.06
CA MET A 119 -15.37 -7.92 -9.22
C MET A 119 -15.20 -7.05 -7.97
N VAL A 120 -15.17 -7.66 -6.80
CA VAL A 120 -14.96 -6.99 -5.49
C VAL A 120 -13.61 -7.43 -4.95
N PHE A 121 -12.70 -6.47 -4.74
CA PHE A 121 -11.29 -6.71 -4.44
C PHE A 121 -11.04 -7.03 -2.95
N ARG A 122 -11.53 -8.18 -2.51
CA ARG A 122 -11.35 -8.67 -1.14
C ARG A 122 -11.17 -10.20 -1.13
N ALA A 123 -10.60 -10.70 -0.03
CA ALA A 123 -10.24 -12.11 0.12
C ALA A 123 -11.46 -13.05 0.00
N GLU A 124 -12.59 -12.64 0.56
CA GLU A 124 -13.85 -13.38 0.52
C GLU A 124 -14.32 -13.58 -0.93
N SER A 125 -14.38 -12.50 -1.69
CA SER A 125 -14.81 -12.53 -3.09
C SER A 125 -13.84 -13.30 -4.00
N LEU A 126 -12.53 -13.25 -3.69
CA LEU A 126 -11.56 -14.07 -4.40
C LEU A 126 -11.77 -15.55 -4.12
N ALA A 127 -11.99 -15.92 -2.85
CA ALA A 127 -12.29 -17.31 -2.47
C ALA A 127 -13.58 -17.81 -3.15
N GLU A 128 -14.66 -17.01 -3.15
CA GLU A 128 -15.92 -17.33 -3.82
C GLU A 128 -15.78 -17.49 -5.35
N ALA A 129 -14.88 -16.74 -5.98
CA ALA A 129 -14.64 -16.84 -7.42
C ALA A 129 -13.80 -18.06 -7.81
N MET A 130 -13.09 -18.68 -6.87
CA MET A 130 -12.33 -19.91 -7.13
C MET A 130 -13.25 -21.13 -7.23
N PRO A 131 -12.88 -22.16 -8.03
CA PRO A 131 -13.71 -23.35 -8.22
C PRO A 131 -13.61 -24.28 -7.01
N LEU A 132 -14.19 -23.87 -5.85
CA LEU A 132 -14.05 -24.55 -4.56
C LEU A 132 -14.35 -26.06 -4.62
N SER A 133 -15.36 -26.47 -5.40
CA SER A 133 -15.73 -27.89 -5.57
C SER A 133 -14.65 -28.73 -6.27
N GLN A 134 -13.66 -28.11 -6.88
CA GLN A 134 -12.57 -28.77 -7.63
C GLN A 134 -11.21 -28.68 -6.91
N LEU A 135 -11.18 -28.08 -5.70
CA LEU A 135 -9.93 -27.82 -4.97
C LEU A 135 -9.50 -28.99 -4.07
N ALA A 136 -10.36 -29.99 -3.87
CA ALA A 136 -10.01 -31.15 -3.05
C ALA A 136 -8.72 -31.84 -3.56
N GLY A 137 -7.70 -31.90 -2.69
CA GLY A 137 -6.38 -32.45 -3.01
C GLY A 137 -5.49 -31.57 -3.88
N ARG A 138 -5.95 -30.40 -4.35
CA ARG A 138 -5.16 -29.45 -5.15
C ARG A 138 -4.20 -28.67 -4.27
N ARG A 139 -3.00 -28.41 -4.80
CA ARG A 139 -2.00 -27.58 -4.14
C ARG A 139 -2.17 -26.11 -4.54
N VAL A 140 -2.37 -25.25 -3.56
CA VAL A 140 -2.59 -23.81 -3.75
C VAL A 140 -1.51 -23.03 -3.02
N LEU A 141 -0.71 -22.24 -3.75
CA LEU A 141 0.24 -21.29 -3.19
C LEU A 141 -0.43 -19.93 -3.02
N ILE A 142 -0.34 -19.33 -1.84
CA ILE A 142 -0.80 -17.96 -1.58
C ILE A 142 0.42 -17.07 -1.33
N ALA A 143 0.73 -16.20 -2.30
CA ALA A 143 1.76 -15.17 -2.20
C ALA A 143 1.16 -13.90 -1.58
N ARG A 144 1.53 -13.59 -0.32
CA ARG A 144 0.88 -12.51 0.45
C ARG A 144 1.83 -11.79 1.40
N ALA A 145 1.34 -10.73 2.04
CA ALA A 145 2.00 -10.15 3.21
C ALA A 145 2.10 -11.17 4.36
N GLN A 146 3.15 -11.06 5.18
CA GLN A 146 3.36 -11.93 6.34
C GLN A 146 2.20 -11.82 7.34
N LYS A 147 1.71 -10.61 7.60
CA LYS A 147 0.47 -10.38 8.37
C LYS A 147 -0.67 -10.09 7.40
N ALA A 148 -1.63 -10.99 7.32
CA ALA A 148 -2.85 -10.86 6.54
C ALA A 148 -3.97 -11.67 7.21
N ARG A 149 -5.23 -11.42 6.80
CA ARG A 149 -6.38 -12.18 7.30
C ARG A 149 -6.32 -13.64 6.83
N GLU A 150 -6.75 -14.56 7.69
CA GLU A 150 -6.71 -16.01 7.40
C GLU A 150 -7.92 -16.50 6.60
N VAL A 151 -8.91 -15.65 6.32
CA VAL A 151 -10.15 -16.01 5.61
C VAL A 151 -9.89 -16.77 4.30
N LEU A 152 -8.94 -16.34 3.49
CA LEU A 152 -8.65 -16.98 2.21
C LEU A 152 -8.00 -18.37 2.39
N PRO A 153 -6.91 -18.54 3.16
CA PRO A 153 -6.38 -19.87 3.46
C PRO A 153 -7.42 -20.81 4.04
N GLU A 154 -8.14 -20.39 5.09
CA GLU A 154 -9.15 -21.20 5.79
C GLU A 154 -10.28 -21.65 4.84
N THR A 155 -10.75 -20.77 3.95
CA THR A 155 -11.78 -21.10 2.98
C THR A 155 -11.31 -22.15 1.98
N LEU A 156 -10.08 -22.02 1.46
CA LEU A 156 -9.52 -22.97 0.49
C LEU A 156 -9.20 -24.34 1.15
N GLU A 157 -8.69 -24.32 2.38
CA GLU A 157 -8.45 -25.54 3.17
C GLU A 157 -9.78 -26.23 3.48
N GLY A 158 -10.82 -25.46 3.85
CA GLY A 158 -12.18 -25.97 4.05
C GLY A 158 -12.78 -26.63 2.80
N ALA A 159 -12.34 -26.23 1.61
CA ALA A 159 -12.68 -26.87 0.33
C ALA A 159 -11.79 -28.09 0.00
N GLY A 160 -10.90 -28.49 0.90
CA GLY A 160 -10.01 -29.65 0.76
C GLY A 160 -8.70 -29.36 0.00
N ALA A 161 -8.35 -28.10 -0.23
CA ALA A 161 -7.06 -27.74 -0.84
C ALA A 161 -5.90 -27.93 0.14
N GLN A 162 -4.72 -28.26 -0.43
CA GLN A 162 -3.44 -28.21 0.29
C GLN A 162 -2.84 -26.81 0.13
N VAL A 163 -3.12 -25.94 1.09
CA VAL A 163 -2.70 -24.54 1.03
C VAL A 163 -1.28 -24.36 1.55
N VAL A 164 -0.46 -23.66 0.79
CA VAL A 164 0.87 -23.20 1.18
C VAL A 164 0.86 -21.66 1.20
N VAL A 165 0.99 -21.09 2.38
CA VAL A 165 1.13 -19.64 2.54
C VAL A 165 2.59 -19.27 2.45
N ALA A 166 2.95 -18.40 1.49
CA ALA A 166 4.29 -17.88 1.30
C ALA A 166 4.32 -16.37 1.59
N PRO A 167 4.82 -15.94 2.76
CA PRO A 167 5.07 -14.55 3.03
C PRO A 167 6.09 -13.97 2.05
N CYS A 168 5.69 -12.95 1.29
CA CYS A 168 6.56 -12.29 0.31
C CYS A 168 7.19 -11.02 0.89
N TYR A 169 6.51 -10.36 1.81
CA TYR A 169 6.94 -9.12 2.46
C TYR A 169 6.23 -8.95 3.80
N ARG A 170 6.73 -8.04 4.59
CA ARG A 170 6.00 -7.53 5.77
C ARG A 170 5.94 -6.01 5.76
N THR A 171 4.93 -5.49 6.41
CA THR A 171 4.77 -4.05 6.63
C THR A 171 5.28 -3.71 8.02
N ILE A 172 6.17 -2.72 8.10
CA ILE A 172 6.66 -2.18 9.37
C ILE A 172 6.34 -0.69 9.46
N VAL A 173 6.31 -0.17 10.68
CA VAL A 173 6.45 1.26 10.91
C VAL A 173 7.95 1.55 10.84
N PRO A 174 8.42 2.38 9.91
CA PRO A 174 9.83 2.69 9.79
C PRO A 174 10.33 3.44 11.02
N ASN A 175 11.63 3.35 11.28
CA ASN A 175 12.25 4.18 12.31
C ASN A 175 12.27 5.64 11.84
N VAL A 176 11.35 6.42 12.36
CA VAL A 176 11.18 7.86 12.10
C VAL A 176 11.68 8.61 13.31
N ASP A 177 12.43 9.68 13.10
CA ASP A 177 12.73 10.62 14.17
C ASP A 177 11.46 11.40 14.54
N ALA A 178 10.65 10.78 15.40
CA ALA A 178 9.38 11.35 15.86
C ALA A 178 9.57 12.64 16.62
N ALA A 179 10.68 12.80 17.35
CA ALA A 179 10.98 14.01 18.11
C ALA A 179 11.27 15.21 17.18
N GLU A 180 12.04 15.01 16.12
CA GLU A 180 12.27 16.05 15.12
C GLU A 180 11.00 16.38 14.33
N LEU A 181 10.19 15.37 13.97
CA LEU A 181 8.90 15.62 13.33
C LEU A 181 7.96 16.42 14.22
N GLU A 182 7.85 16.07 15.49
CA GLU A 182 7.08 16.81 16.50
C GLU A 182 7.55 18.26 16.59
N ALA A 183 8.86 18.47 16.74
CA ALA A 183 9.43 19.81 16.82
C ALA A 183 9.13 20.66 15.59
N ARG A 184 9.19 20.10 14.38
CA ARG A 184 8.83 20.80 13.13
C ARG A 184 7.37 21.20 13.06
N LEU A 185 6.47 20.29 13.46
CA LEU A 185 5.04 20.60 13.53
C LEU A 185 4.76 21.71 14.55
N GLU A 186 5.38 21.64 15.72
CA GLU A 186 5.22 22.68 16.74
C GLU A 186 5.74 24.05 16.32
N ARG A 187 6.86 24.10 15.59
CA ARG A 187 7.40 25.35 15.04
C ARG A 187 6.63 25.89 13.83
N GLY A 188 5.60 25.15 13.36
CA GLY A 188 4.82 25.55 12.17
C GLY A 188 5.63 25.48 10.88
N GLU A 189 6.66 24.64 10.81
CA GLU A 189 7.51 24.45 9.62
C GLU A 189 6.82 23.58 8.56
N ILE A 190 5.68 22.95 8.89
CA ILE A 190 4.88 22.10 8.01
C ILE A 190 3.52 22.77 7.80
N ASP A 191 3.26 23.22 6.58
CA ASP A 191 2.00 23.89 6.24
C ASP A 191 0.84 22.91 6.06
N LEU A 192 1.12 21.69 5.55
CA LEU A 192 0.09 20.70 5.27
C LEU A 192 0.62 19.26 5.38
N VAL A 193 -0.22 18.39 5.94
CA VAL A 193 0.00 16.93 6.01
C VAL A 193 -0.95 16.21 5.07
N THR A 194 -0.45 15.30 4.24
CA THR A 194 -1.27 14.49 3.33
C THR A 194 -1.44 13.07 3.83
N PHE A 195 -2.68 12.54 3.78
CA PHE A 195 -2.98 11.14 4.05
C PHE A 195 -3.67 10.46 2.86
N THR A 196 -3.20 9.26 2.49
CA THR A 196 -3.73 8.51 1.35
C THR A 196 -4.41 7.19 1.74
N SER A 197 -4.47 6.87 3.02
CA SER A 197 -5.23 5.74 3.57
C SER A 197 -5.44 5.90 5.07
N SER A 198 -6.45 5.21 5.63
CA SER A 198 -6.68 5.18 7.08
C SER A 198 -5.48 4.63 7.84
N SER A 199 -4.78 3.63 7.29
CA SER A 199 -3.59 3.07 7.91
C SER A 199 -2.45 4.08 8.04
N THR A 200 -2.28 5.01 7.09
CA THR A 200 -1.28 6.08 7.20
C THR A 200 -1.61 7.07 8.32
N VAL A 201 -2.91 7.33 8.57
CA VAL A 201 -3.35 8.17 9.70
C VAL A 201 -3.05 7.48 11.04
N VAL A 202 -3.48 6.22 11.17
CA VAL A 202 -3.26 5.43 12.40
C VAL A 202 -1.77 5.31 12.70
N ASN A 203 -0.96 4.97 11.70
CA ASN A 203 0.48 4.82 11.86
C ASN A 203 1.18 6.16 12.17
N PHE A 204 0.73 7.26 11.57
CA PHE A 204 1.22 8.60 11.93
C PHE A 204 0.91 8.91 13.40
N ALA A 205 -0.32 8.64 13.85
CA ALA A 205 -0.70 8.87 15.24
C ALA A 205 0.13 8.01 16.21
N SER A 206 0.48 6.78 15.83
CA SER A 206 1.28 5.87 16.66
C SER A 206 2.77 6.26 16.79
N LEU A 207 3.25 7.24 16.02
CA LEU A 207 4.60 7.79 16.18
C LEU A 207 4.74 8.59 17.48
N PHE A 208 3.63 9.03 18.07
CA PHE A 208 3.59 9.94 19.22
C PHE A 208 2.86 9.27 20.41
N PRO A 209 3.06 9.76 21.64
CA PRO A 209 2.25 9.35 22.77
C PRO A 209 0.74 9.55 22.51
N GLU A 210 -0.08 8.74 23.18
CA GLU A 210 -1.54 8.78 23.01
C GLU A 210 -2.10 10.20 23.18
N GLY A 211 -2.97 10.60 22.24
CA GLY A 211 -3.59 11.92 22.20
C GLY A 211 -2.70 13.05 21.65
N ARG A 212 -1.39 12.84 21.53
CA ARG A 212 -0.46 13.91 21.08
C ARG A 212 -0.61 14.28 19.62
N ALA A 213 -0.87 13.30 18.76
CA ALA A 213 -0.99 13.48 17.31
C ALA A 213 -2.05 14.52 16.92
N ALA A 214 -3.17 14.55 17.62
CA ALA A 214 -4.25 15.52 17.37
C ALA A 214 -3.77 16.97 17.54
N GLY A 215 -3.08 17.26 18.65
CA GLY A 215 -2.50 18.58 18.90
C GLY A 215 -1.45 19.01 17.88
N LEU A 216 -0.66 18.07 17.36
CA LEU A 216 0.34 18.32 16.33
C LEU A 216 -0.31 18.56 14.97
N LEU A 217 -1.30 17.76 14.58
CA LEU A 217 -2.04 17.94 13.32
C LEU A 217 -2.84 19.24 13.30
N ALA A 218 -3.28 19.74 14.46
CA ALA A 218 -3.96 21.04 14.57
C ALA A 218 -3.03 22.23 14.24
N LYS A 219 -1.72 22.03 14.17
CA LYS A 219 -0.73 23.07 13.80
C LYS A 219 -0.53 23.17 12.29
N ALA A 220 -0.99 22.19 11.52
CA ALA A 220 -0.88 22.15 10.07
C ALA A 220 -2.28 21.91 9.45
N ARG A 221 -2.44 22.23 8.17
CA ARG A 221 -3.63 21.80 7.43
C ARG A 221 -3.50 20.30 7.12
N VAL A 222 -4.64 19.61 6.95
CA VAL A 222 -4.66 18.18 6.62
C VAL A 222 -5.44 17.97 5.34
N ALA A 223 -4.89 17.19 4.41
CA ALA A 223 -5.56 16.79 3.17
C ALA A 223 -5.60 15.27 3.05
N CYS A 224 -6.78 14.73 2.73
CA CYS A 224 -7.03 13.30 2.57
C CYS A 224 -7.42 12.98 1.13
N ILE A 225 -6.95 11.83 0.63
CA ILE A 225 -7.26 11.36 -0.73
C ILE A 225 -8.75 11.03 -0.92
N GLY A 226 -9.46 10.71 0.15
CA GLY A 226 -10.87 10.33 0.07
C GLY A 226 -11.58 10.26 1.42
N PRO A 227 -12.89 10.02 1.42
CA PRO A 227 -13.76 10.13 2.59
C PRO A 227 -13.45 9.11 3.70
N ILE A 228 -13.02 7.89 3.35
CA ILE A 228 -12.67 6.84 4.32
C ILE A 228 -11.44 7.27 5.14
N THR A 229 -10.42 7.82 4.47
CA THR A 229 -9.24 8.37 5.14
C THR A 229 -9.59 9.59 6.00
N ALA A 230 -10.46 10.45 5.49
CA ALA A 230 -10.95 11.63 6.22
C ALA A 230 -11.72 11.25 7.49
N ALA A 231 -12.53 10.19 7.45
CA ALA A 231 -13.24 9.69 8.63
C ALA A 231 -12.25 9.32 9.76
N THR A 232 -11.16 8.64 9.43
CA THR A 232 -10.11 8.30 10.42
C THR A 232 -9.41 9.55 10.98
N VAL A 233 -9.20 10.60 10.17
CA VAL A 233 -8.64 11.87 10.66
C VAL A 233 -9.64 12.58 11.60
N ARG A 234 -10.95 12.52 11.31
CA ARG A 234 -12.00 13.08 12.18
C ARG A 234 -12.07 12.39 13.54
N GLU A 235 -11.75 11.11 13.63
CA GLU A 235 -11.64 10.38 14.90
C GLU A 235 -10.55 11.00 15.82
N LEU A 236 -9.56 11.68 15.24
CA LEU A 236 -8.57 12.47 15.98
C LEU A 236 -9.03 13.90 16.31
N GLY A 237 -10.27 14.27 15.98
CA GLY A 237 -10.81 15.62 16.20
C GLY A 237 -10.36 16.68 15.19
N ILE A 238 -9.79 16.29 14.06
CA ILE A 238 -9.31 17.19 13.01
C ILE A 238 -10.23 17.12 11.79
N GLU A 239 -10.64 18.28 11.24
CA GLU A 239 -11.40 18.34 9.98
C GLU A 239 -10.43 18.48 8.79
N PRO A 240 -10.26 17.44 7.96
CA PRO A 240 -9.37 17.49 6.82
C PRO A 240 -10.07 18.03 5.57
N ALA A 241 -9.32 18.61 4.66
CA ALA A 241 -9.76 18.78 3.28
C ALA A 241 -9.78 17.41 2.57
N VAL A 242 -10.87 17.12 1.86
CA VAL A 242 -11.04 15.86 1.14
C VAL A 242 -10.92 16.11 -0.35
N SER A 243 -10.20 15.24 -1.05
CA SER A 243 -10.09 15.31 -2.50
C SER A 243 -11.43 14.97 -3.18
N ASP A 244 -11.81 15.76 -4.17
CA ASP A 244 -13.01 15.54 -4.98
C ASP A 244 -12.86 14.32 -5.89
N HIS A 245 -11.62 14.03 -6.32
CA HIS A 245 -11.23 12.85 -7.08
C HIS A 245 -10.25 12.01 -6.24
N TYR A 246 -10.59 10.77 -5.96
CA TYR A 246 -9.82 9.87 -5.06
C TYR A 246 -8.55 9.33 -5.73
N THR A 247 -7.79 10.25 -6.32
CA THR A 247 -6.54 9.99 -7.06
C THR A 247 -5.42 10.87 -6.52
N ILE A 248 -4.17 10.55 -6.87
CA ILE A 248 -3.02 11.40 -6.53
C ILE A 248 -3.16 12.79 -7.18
N GLY A 249 -3.68 12.86 -8.41
CA GLY A 249 -3.95 14.14 -9.08
C GLY A 249 -4.93 15.01 -8.30
N GLY A 250 -6.08 14.45 -7.92
CA GLY A 250 -7.08 15.15 -7.13
C GLY A 250 -6.56 15.59 -5.74
N LEU A 251 -5.70 14.77 -5.10
CA LEU A 251 -5.06 15.15 -3.85
C LEU A 251 -4.13 16.37 -4.05
N VAL A 252 -3.34 16.40 -5.14
CA VAL A 252 -2.48 17.56 -5.48
C VAL A 252 -3.33 18.82 -5.69
N GLU A 253 -4.43 18.73 -6.44
CA GLU A 253 -5.37 19.85 -6.63
C GLU A 253 -5.93 20.35 -5.29
N THR A 254 -6.27 19.44 -4.39
CA THR A 254 -6.75 19.77 -3.04
C THR A 254 -5.66 20.48 -2.23
N VAL A 255 -4.41 20.02 -2.27
CA VAL A 255 -3.28 20.68 -1.61
C VAL A 255 -3.11 22.11 -2.13
N VAL A 256 -3.14 22.31 -3.45
CA VAL A 256 -3.04 23.65 -4.07
C VAL A 256 -4.19 24.52 -3.59
N ARG A 257 -5.44 24.06 -3.69
CA ARG A 257 -6.63 24.81 -3.25
C ARG A 257 -6.52 25.25 -1.78
N VAL A 258 -6.09 24.33 -0.91
CA VAL A 258 -5.99 24.57 0.54
C VAL A 258 -4.88 25.55 0.89
N LEU A 259 -3.73 25.53 0.18
CA LEU A 259 -2.59 26.37 0.49
C LEU A 259 -2.56 27.69 -0.28
N SER A 260 -3.30 27.81 -1.38
CA SER A 260 -3.39 29.05 -2.17
C SER A 260 -4.46 30.03 -1.62
N HIS A 261 -5.37 29.53 -0.78
CA HIS A 261 -6.40 30.38 -0.15
C HIS A 261 -6.16 30.33 1.37
N PRO A 262 -5.66 31.41 1.99
CA PRO A 262 -5.37 31.48 3.41
C PRO A 262 -6.63 31.45 4.30
#